data_33755336da2da841586d1ea896cb6a1a
#
_entry.id   33755336da2da841586d1ea896cb6a1a
#
_cell.length_a   1.000
_cell.length_b   1.000
_cell.length_c   1.000
_cell.angle_alpha   90.00
_cell.angle_beta   90.00
_cell.angle_gamma   90.00
#
_symmetry.space_group_name_H-M   'P 1'
#
loop_
_entity.id
_entity.type
_entity.pdbx_description
1 polymer ?
#
loop_
_entity_poly.entity_id
_entity_poly.type
_entity_poly.pdbx_seq_one_letter_code
_entity_poly.pdbx_strand_id
1 'polypeptide(L)'
;MENKQISFPIVIMKEAEWYVASCPQLDIATQGKTEQEVKENMEDLIDEYLNDEDTLKPEIGAELLSLSFVRAKLPKEMMKWESSDHLIQTK
;
A
#
# COMPACT_ATOMS: atom_id res chain seq x y z
N MET A 1 -6.20 18.48 25.40
CA MET A 1 -5.97 18.31 24.48
C MET A 1 -6.56 17.37 23.83
N GLU A 2 -6.84 17.27 22.82
CA GLU A 2 -7.43 16.33 22.23
C GLU A 2 -6.60 15.55 21.43
N ASN A 3 -6.87 14.33 21.22
CA ASN A 3 -6.20 13.48 20.35
C ASN A 3 -6.79 13.60 19.02
N LYS A 4 -6.09 14.14 18.09
CA LYS A 4 -6.56 14.20 16.77
C LYS A 4 -6.13 12.99 16.07
N GLN A 5 -7.02 12.31 15.41
CA GLN A 5 -6.70 11.14 14.63
C GLN A 5 -6.81 11.47 13.16
N ILE A 6 -5.95 10.89 12.38
CA ILE A 6 -5.96 11.11 10.96
C ILE A 6 -5.92 9.77 10.30
N SER A 7 -6.59 9.62 9.21
CA SER A 7 -6.62 8.37 8.48
C SER A 7 -5.69 8.42 7.30
N PHE A 8 -4.90 7.38 7.16
CA PHE A 8 -4.00 7.29 6.02
C PHE A 8 -4.47 6.15 5.14
N PRO A 9 -4.74 6.42 3.89
CA PRO A 9 -5.09 5.33 3.00
C PRO A 9 -3.87 4.48 2.72
N ILE A 10 -4.05 3.18 2.71
CA ILE A 10 -2.97 2.29 2.36
C ILE A 10 -3.44 1.39 1.25
N VAL A 11 -2.50 0.91 0.46
CA VAL A 11 -2.79 0.02 -0.65
C VAL A 11 -2.14 -1.31 -0.32
N ILE A 12 -2.91 -2.37 -0.40
CA ILE A 12 -2.39 -3.70 -0.10
C ILE A 12 -2.44 -4.51 -1.37
N MET A 13 -1.30 -5.08 -1.73
CA MET A 13 -1.20 -5.87 -2.92
C MET A 13 -0.57 -7.20 -2.59
N LYS A 14 -0.91 -8.20 -3.36
CA LYS A 14 -0.31 -9.50 -3.17
C LYS A 14 0.74 -9.73 -4.22
N GLU A 15 1.95 -10.07 -3.80
CA GLU A 15 3.02 -10.34 -4.70
C GLU A 15 3.60 -11.69 -4.36
N ALA A 16 3.36 -12.67 -5.20
CA ALA A 16 3.79 -14.03 -4.98
C ALA A 16 3.23 -14.50 -3.63
N GLU A 17 4.05 -14.81 -2.69
CA GLU A 17 3.56 -15.30 -1.43
C GLU A 17 3.47 -14.22 -0.38
N TRP A 18 3.76 -13.01 -0.73
CA TRP A 18 3.78 -11.95 0.25
C TRP A 18 2.68 -10.96 0.01
N TYR A 19 2.26 -10.30 1.06
CA TYR A 19 1.35 -9.18 0.95
C TYR A 19 2.16 -7.93 1.23
N VAL A 20 1.98 -6.92 0.41
CA VAL A 20 2.74 -5.69 0.53
C VAL A 20 1.76 -4.56 0.75
N ALA A 21 2.01 -3.74 1.75
CA ALA A 21 1.18 -2.57 1.98
C ALA A 21 2.02 -1.34 1.79
N SER A 22 1.45 -0.33 1.19
CA SER A 22 2.15 0.93 1.04
C SER A 22 1.26 2.07 1.48
N CYS A 23 1.87 3.10 1.98
CA CYS A 23 1.16 4.29 2.42
C CYS A 23 1.71 5.44 1.60
N PRO A 24 1.02 5.82 0.52
CA PRO A 24 1.57 6.82 -0.38
C PRO A 24 1.82 8.17 0.27
N GLN A 25 0.99 8.54 1.22
CA GLN A 25 1.15 9.84 1.84
C GLN A 25 2.43 9.95 2.66
N LEU A 26 2.91 8.84 3.16
CA LEU A 26 4.14 8.84 3.95
C LEU A 26 5.30 8.21 3.21
N ASP A 27 5.01 7.65 2.05
CA ASP A 27 6.04 7.04 1.22
C ASP A 27 6.75 5.91 1.97
N ILE A 28 6.00 5.07 2.63
CA ILE A 28 6.57 3.93 3.32
C ILE A 28 5.81 2.68 2.90
N ALA A 29 6.43 1.54 3.09
CA ALA A 29 5.84 0.28 2.70
C ALA A 29 6.35 -0.82 3.62
N THR A 30 5.57 -1.89 3.70
CA THR A 30 5.97 -3.03 4.51
C THR A 30 5.36 -4.27 3.91
N GLN A 31 5.69 -5.43 4.43
CA GLN A 31 5.14 -6.66 3.89
C GLN A 31 4.79 -7.62 5.01
N GLY A 32 4.02 -8.62 4.69
CA GLY A 32 3.62 -9.63 5.63
C GLY A 32 3.17 -10.86 4.91
N LYS A 33 2.88 -11.90 5.64
CA LYS A 33 2.47 -13.15 5.06
C LYS A 33 0.99 -13.29 4.86
N THR A 34 0.21 -12.46 5.48
CA THR A 34 -1.23 -12.44 5.29
C THR A 34 -1.67 -11.00 5.20
N GLU A 35 -2.86 -10.81 4.71
CA GLU A 35 -3.40 -9.48 4.61
C GLU A 35 -3.54 -8.85 5.99
N GLN A 36 -3.96 -9.63 6.95
CA GLN A 36 -4.12 -9.13 8.30
C GLN A 36 -2.76 -8.73 8.88
N GLU A 37 -1.78 -9.56 8.67
CA GLU A 37 -0.46 -9.28 9.20
C GLU A 37 0.12 -8.01 8.60
N VAL A 38 -0.01 -7.84 7.29
CA VAL A 38 0.60 -6.68 6.66
C VAL A 38 -0.10 -5.41 7.10
N LYS A 39 -1.39 -5.50 7.39
CA LYS A 39 -2.10 -4.36 7.87
C LYS A 39 -1.62 -3.97 9.25
N GLU A 40 -1.41 -4.94 10.11
CA GLU A 40 -0.91 -4.67 11.44
C GLU A 40 0.51 -4.14 11.39
N ASN A 41 1.32 -4.69 10.50
CA ASN A 41 2.67 -4.20 10.34
C ASN A 41 2.69 -2.75 9.88
N MET A 42 1.76 -2.40 9.00
CA MET A 42 1.70 -1.03 8.53
C MET A 42 1.24 -0.08 9.64
N GLU A 43 0.31 -0.53 10.46
CA GLU A 43 -0.13 0.29 11.57
C GLU A 43 1.02 0.60 12.50
N ASP A 44 1.82 -0.41 12.80
CA ASP A 44 2.96 -0.23 13.67
C ASP A 44 3.99 0.69 13.04
N LEU A 45 4.20 0.53 11.74
CA LEU A 45 5.19 1.31 11.05
C LEU A 45 4.79 2.78 10.99
N ILE A 46 3.52 3.05 10.75
CA ILE A 46 3.05 4.42 10.71
C ILE A 46 3.20 5.06 12.08
N ASP A 47 2.83 4.30 13.11
CA ASP A 47 2.92 4.81 14.46
C ASP A 47 4.35 5.15 14.80
N GLU A 48 5.26 4.26 14.48
CA GLU A 48 6.64 4.48 14.74
C GLU A 48 7.17 5.68 13.96
N TYR A 49 6.78 5.76 12.69
CA TYR A 49 7.25 6.84 11.84
C TYR A 49 6.78 8.20 12.36
N LEU A 50 5.55 8.30 12.78
CA LEU A 50 5.03 9.56 13.23
C LEU A 50 5.59 10.00 14.58
N ASN A 51 6.03 9.04 15.37
CA ASN A 51 6.55 9.35 16.68
C ASN A 51 8.06 9.47 16.77
N ASP A 52 8.74 9.24 15.68
CA ASP A 52 10.18 9.30 15.67
C ASP A 52 10.61 10.75 15.50
N GLU A 53 11.24 11.30 16.48
CA GLU A 53 11.63 12.68 16.42
C GLU A 53 12.73 12.97 15.43
N ASP A 54 13.51 11.96 15.11
CA ASP A 54 14.60 12.15 14.19
C ASP A 54 14.20 12.02 12.73
N THR A 55 12.97 11.62 12.46
CA THR A 55 12.53 11.42 11.10
C THR A 55 11.94 12.70 10.56
N LEU A 56 12.34 13.07 9.36
CA LEU A 56 11.74 14.22 8.72
C LEU A 56 10.35 13.84 8.32
N LYS A 57 9.35 14.49 8.88
CA LYS A 57 7.98 14.16 8.55
C LYS A 57 7.56 14.89 7.30
N PRO A 58 6.76 14.26 6.48
CA PRO A 58 6.28 14.95 5.30
C PRO A 58 5.23 15.95 5.71
N GLU A 59 4.89 16.80 4.79
CA GLU A 59 3.84 17.70 5.03
C GLU A 59 2.57 16.95 5.01
N ILE A 60 1.84 16.97 6.06
CA ILE A 60 0.61 16.25 6.09
C ILE A 60 -0.51 17.11 5.61
N GLY A 61 -0.22 18.07 4.78
CA GLY A 61 -1.26 18.87 4.19
C GLY A 61 -1.84 18.26 2.96
N ALA A 62 -1.13 17.32 2.37
CA ALA A 62 -1.67 16.67 1.20
C ALA A 62 -2.79 15.75 1.63
N GLU A 63 -3.90 15.79 0.91
CA GLU A 63 -4.99 14.92 1.29
C GLU A 63 -5.44 14.10 0.13
N LEU A 64 -5.95 12.94 0.43
CA LEU A 64 -6.44 12.07 -0.61
C LEU A 64 -7.72 12.62 -1.16
N LEU A 65 -7.76 12.84 -2.46
CA LEU A 65 -8.93 13.35 -3.08
C LEU A 65 -9.78 12.24 -3.63
N SER A 66 -9.17 11.26 -4.22
CA SER A 66 -9.93 10.14 -4.76
C SER A 66 -8.99 9.00 -5.02
N LEU A 67 -9.59 7.83 -5.17
CA LEU A 67 -8.85 6.66 -5.54
C LEU A 67 -9.50 6.14 -6.81
N SER A 68 -8.76 6.01 -7.87
CA SER A 68 -9.31 5.60 -9.16
C SER A 68 -8.51 4.50 -9.77
N PHE A 69 -9.15 3.78 -10.66
CA PHE A 69 -8.49 2.71 -11.38
C PHE A 69 -8.56 3.01 -12.86
N VAL A 70 -7.50 2.73 -13.56
CA VAL A 70 -7.41 3.01 -14.96
C VAL A 70 -7.17 1.70 -15.69
N ARG A 71 -7.90 1.48 -16.78
CA ARG A 71 -7.69 0.29 -17.57
C ARG A 71 -6.59 0.51 -18.53
N ALA A 72 -5.80 -0.50 -18.74
CA ALA A 72 -4.72 -0.44 -19.71
C ALA A 72 -4.67 -1.72 -20.47
N LYS A 73 -4.18 -1.65 -21.71
CA LYS A 73 -4.03 -2.81 -22.51
C LYS A 73 -2.71 -3.42 -22.24
N LEU A 74 -2.67 -4.70 -21.99
CA LEU A 74 -1.42 -5.36 -21.72
C LEU A 74 -0.71 -5.69 -23.01
N PRO A 75 0.57 -5.44 -23.12
CA PRO A 75 1.32 -5.87 -24.27
C PRO A 75 1.36 -7.39 -24.33
N LYS A 76 1.51 -7.91 -25.54
CA LYS A 76 1.53 -9.33 -25.73
C LYS A 76 2.56 -10.03 -24.89
N GLU A 77 3.69 -9.47 -24.74
CA GLU A 77 4.74 -10.09 -23.94
C GLU A 77 4.31 -10.27 -22.52
N MET A 78 3.57 -9.34 -21.99
CA MET A 78 3.15 -9.46 -20.62
C MET A 78 1.99 -10.41 -20.48
N MET A 79 1.24 -10.59 -21.52
CA MET A 79 0.17 -11.55 -21.46
C MET A 79 0.68 -12.94 -21.29
N LYS A 80 1.83 -13.23 -21.88
CA LYS A 80 2.42 -14.50 -21.73
C LYS A 80 2.74 -14.75 -20.30
N TRP A 81 3.24 -13.76 -19.63
CA TRP A 81 3.59 -13.88 -18.25
C TRP A 81 2.37 -14.13 -17.40
N GLU A 82 1.29 -13.47 -17.72
CA GLU A 82 0.11 -13.65 -17.02
C GLU A 82 -0.49 -14.97 -17.13
N SER A 83 -0.43 -15.54 -18.23
CA SER A 83 -1.09 -16.80 -18.43
C SER A 83 -0.53 -17.83 -17.50
N SER A 84 0.66 -17.71 -17.06
CA SER A 84 1.16 -18.70 -16.20
C SER A 84 0.72 -18.42 -14.77
N ASP A 85 0.18 -17.28 -14.51
CA ASP A 85 -0.16 -16.93 -13.21
C ASP A 85 -1.60 -16.98 -12.91
N HIS A 86 -2.34 -17.11 -13.75
CA HIS A 86 -3.71 -17.16 -13.63
C HIS A 86 -4.28 -16.12 -12.80
N LEU A 87 -3.57 -15.18 -12.49
CA LEU A 87 -4.14 -14.21 -11.74
C LEU A 87 -5.10 -13.49 -12.47
N ILE A 88 -5.10 -13.57 -13.65
CA ILE A 88 -5.98 -12.86 -14.35
C ILE A 88 -7.09 -13.55 -14.72
N GLN A 89 -7.25 -14.41 -14.43
CA GLN A 89 -8.27 -15.04 -14.86
C GLN A 89 -9.39 -14.59 -14.79
N THR A 90 -9.62 -14.07 -14.71
CA THR A 90 -10.73 -13.60 -14.68
C THR A 90 -11.26 -13.51 -15.67
N LYS A 91 -11.17 -13.81 -16.18
CA LYS A 91 -11.65 -13.70 -17.04
C LYS A 91 -12.31 -13.68 -17.11
#